data_1f8e637d475b9831e8ffe32a83baba89
#
_entry.id   1f8e637d475b9831e8ffe32a83baba89
#
_cell.length_a   1.000
_cell.length_b   1.000
_cell.length_c   1.000
_cell.angle_alpha   90.00
_cell.angle_beta   90.00
_cell.angle_gamma   90.00
#
_symmetry.space_group_name_H-M   'P 1'
#
loop_
_entity.id
_entity.type
_entity.pdbx_description
1 polymer ?
#
loop_
_entity_poly.entity_id
_entity_poly.type
_entity_poly.pdbx_seq_one_letter_code
_entity_poly.pdbx_strand_id
1 'polypeptide(L)'
;MEGKNLKPYTSNLIPQKMQLFDVYPLNDIEITKAAGSNVWDANEQQYLDLYGGHAVISIGHTNPHYVNRLTDQLNKVGFYSNSVKIPLQVQLAELLGTVSGKKDFQLFLCNSGAEANENALKLASFYNGRKKVIAFTGAFHGRTSLAVAVTDNPKIVAPVNQTENVIFLPFNNEVALEETFKAQGNEISAVIIEGIQGVGGIKEASKSFLQKIRSLCDEYNAVYIADSVQCGYGRTGTFYSHDYSGVEADVYTMAKGMGNGFPVAGISIAPKFKPWHGELGTTFGGNHLACAAALAVLEVMQQENLMKNAQEVGSYLITELKKFEQVVEVRGRGLMIGIELPAELAHVKKELLFTYHIFTGEAKPNVIRLLPALNLTKAHADEFLAAFSKLVK
;
A
#
# COMPACT_ATOMS: atom_id res chain seq x y z
N MET A 1 50.64 -14.12 50.13
CA MET A 1 49.26 -13.67 49.80
C MET A 1 49.38 -12.34 49.08
N GLU A 2 49.39 -12.40 47.75
CA GLU A 2 49.58 -11.18 46.91
C GLU A 2 48.25 -10.47 46.73
N GLY A 3 48.23 -9.19 47.10
CA GLY A 3 47.09 -8.31 46.94
C GLY A 3 46.88 -7.95 45.48
N LYS A 4 45.74 -8.37 44.85
CA LYS A 4 45.30 -7.92 43.56
C LYS A 4 44.85 -6.45 43.63
N ASN A 5 45.67 -5.55 43.08
CA ASN A 5 45.28 -4.16 42.78
C ASN A 5 44.15 -4.13 41.75
N LEU A 6 42.92 -3.95 42.19
CA LEU A 6 41.80 -3.59 41.33
C LEU A 6 41.99 -2.13 40.88
N LYS A 7 42.27 -1.91 39.59
CA LYS A 7 42.23 -0.58 38.99
C LYS A 7 40.79 -0.08 39.02
N PRO A 8 40.53 1.17 39.36
CA PRO A 8 39.19 1.73 39.31
C PRO A 8 38.74 1.81 37.83
N TYR A 9 37.57 1.25 37.54
CA TYR A 9 36.91 1.37 36.28
C TYR A 9 36.36 2.82 36.17
N THR A 10 37.18 3.74 35.63
CA THR A 10 36.68 5.05 35.19
C THR A 10 36.07 4.89 33.83
N SER A 11 34.80 4.50 33.77
CA SER A 11 34.02 4.65 32.53
C SER A 11 33.76 6.14 32.36
N ASN A 12 34.50 6.78 31.44
CA ASN A 12 34.10 8.05 30.87
C ASN A 12 32.80 7.80 30.08
N LEU A 13 31.68 7.82 30.81
CA LEU A 13 30.32 7.85 30.21
C LEU A 13 30.16 9.24 29.59
N ILE A 14 30.63 9.42 28.38
CA ILE A 14 30.11 10.46 27.48
C ILE A 14 28.61 10.19 27.43
N PRO A 15 27.72 11.14 27.79
CA PRO A 15 26.29 10.94 27.68
C PRO A 15 25.99 10.62 26.22
N GLN A 16 25.72 9.36 25.90
CA GLN A 16 25.26 8.98 24.57
C GLN A 16 23.90 9.61 24.36
N LYS A 17 23.79 10.51 23.37
CA LYS A 17 22.50 11.03 22.94
C LYS A 17 21.66 9.86 22.43
N MET A 18 20.36 9.86 22.76
CA MET A 18 19.41 8.92 22.14
C MET A 18 19.50 9.06 20.62
N GLN A 19 19.65 7.95 19.94
CA GLN A 19 19.73 7.87 18.48
C GLN A 19 18.55 7.09 17.93
N LEU A 20 18.22 7.30 16.65
CA LEU A 20 17.26 6.47 15.96
C LEU A 20 17.82 5.04 15.79
N PHE A 21 16.94 4.04 15.90
CA PHE A 21 17.31 2.66 15.60
C PHE A 21 17.44 2.51 14.09
N ASP A 22 18.66 2.26 13.62
CA ASP A 22 19.04 2.27 12.20
C ASP A 22 18.59 0.97 11.51
N VAL A 23 17.44 1.04 10.83
CA VAL A 23 16.83 -0.07 10.09
C VAL A 23 16.56 0.23 8.61
N TYR A 24 16.88 1.43 8.16
CA TYR A 24 16.63 1.85 6.77
C TYR A 24 17.91 2.27 6.07
N PRO A 25 18.22 1.73 4.87
CA PRO A 25 19.24 2.31 4.02
C PRO A 25 18.74 3.66 3.49
N LEU A 26 19.40 4.76 3.90
CA LEU A 26 19.01 6.11 3.51
C LEU A 26 19.83 6.59 2.30
N ASN A 27 19.17 7.34 1.40
CA ASN A 27 19.88 8.22 0.49
C ASN A 27 20.22 9.51 1.26
N ASP A 28 21.40 10.08 1.01
CA ASP A 28 21.82 11.35 1.62
C ASP A 28 21.14 12.55 0.91
N ILE A 29 19.81 12.62 1.10
CA ILE A 29 18.94 13.66 0.54
C ILE A 29 17.94 14.05 1.64
N GLU A 30 17.91 15.34 1.99
CA GLU A 30 16.99 15.90 2.96
C GLU A 30 15.87 16.68 2.25
N ILE A 31 14.65 16.12 2.20
CA ILE A 31 13.51 16.79 1.58
C ILE A 31 12.91 17.82 2.53
N THR A 32 12.85 19.07 2.11
CA THR A 32 12.36 20.21 2.92
C THR A 32 11.08 20.84 2.37
N LYS A 33 10.75 20.59 1.09
CA LYS A 33 9.58 21.17 0.42
C LYS A 33 9.01 20.18 -0.59
N ALA A 34 7.70 20.24 -0.80
CA ALA A 34 7.01 19.39 -1.77
C ALA A 34 5.76 20.09 -2.34
N ALA A 35 5.45 19.89 -3.62
CA ALA A 35 4.23 20.39 -4.26
C ALA A 35 3.89 19.56 -5.50
N GLY A 36 2.64 19.10 -5.62
CA GLY A 36 2.19 18.29 -6.75
C GLY A 36 3.00 16.99 -6.88
N SER A 37 3.68 16.79 -8.00
CA SER A 37 4.56 15.65 -8.26
C SER A 37 6.05 15.96 -8.04
N ASN A 38 6.39 17.08 -7.40
CA ASN A 38 7.77 17.50 -7.18
C ASN A 38 8.11 17.64 -5.70
N VAL A 39 9.37 17.37 -5.38
CA VAL A 39 9.95 17.60 -4.05
C VAL A 39 11.26 18.36 -4.18
N TRP A 40 11.68 19.07 -3.14
CA TRP A 40 12.95 19.82 -3.11
C TRP A 40 13.75 19.46 -1.88
N ASP A 41 15.05 19.34 -2.06
CA ASP A 41 15.95 19.09 -0.94
C ASP A 41 16.39 20.39 -0.23
N ALA A 42 17.24 20.27 0.79
CA ALA A 42 17.77 21.39 1.56
C ALA A 42 18.68 22.34 0.73
N ASN A 43 19.13 21.92 -0.45
CA ASN A 43 19.90 22.74 -1.39
C ASN A 43 19.01 23.36 -2.50
N GLU A 44 17.70 23.30 -2.34
CA GLU A 44 16.71 23.74 -3.32
C GLU A 44 16.75 22.96 -4.66
N GLN A 45 17.42 21.80 -4.70
CA GLN A 45 17.39 20.93 -5.86
C GLN A 45 15.98 20.30 -5.98
N GLN A 46 15.37 20.49 -7.13
CA GLN A 46 14.08 19.88 -7.45
C GLN A 46 14.26 18.46 -7.94
N TYR A 47 13.37 17.57 -7.49
CA TYR A 47 13.24 16.20 -7.93
C TYR A 47 11.81 15.94 -8.40
N LEU A 48 11.66 15.21 -9.51
CA LEU A 48 10.37 14.63 -9.91
C LEU A 48 10.11 13.37 -9.08
N ASP A 49 8.99 13.34 -8.35
CA ASP A 49 8.63 12.22 -7.48
C ASP A 49 7.72 11.21 -8.21
N LEU A 50 8.33 10.19 -8.80
CA LEU A 50 7.62 9.04 -9.38
C LEU A 50 7.52 7.86 -8.41
N TYR A 51 7.72 8.10 -7.10
CA TYR A 51 7.64 7.08 -6.07
C TYR A 51 6.51 7.31 -5.08
N GLY A 52 6.17 8.59 -4.82
CA GLY A 52 5.10 8.99 -3.91
C GLY A 52 5.24 8.41 -2.50
N GLY A 53 6.48 8.20 -2.01
CA GLY A 53 6.73 7.59 -0.71
C GLY A 53 6.06 6.22 -0.57
N HIS A 54 6.35 5.27 -1.44
CA HIS A 54 5.70 3.94 -1.53
C HIS A 54 4.23 3.99 -1.99
N ALA A 55 3.87 4.90 -2.90
CA ALA A 55 2.49 5.15 -3.35
C ALA A 55 1.57 5.72 -2.25
N VAL A 56 2.13 6.42 -1.27
CA VAL A 56 1.37 7.08 -0.20
C VAL A 56 0.75 8.38 -0.71
N ILE A 57 1.51 9.16 -1.47
CA ILE A 57 1.02 10.41 -2.06
C ILE A 57 0.11 10.09 -3.25
N SER A 58 -1.18 10.37 -3.10
CA SER A 58 -2.21 10.08 -4.10
C SER A 58 -2.66 11.33 -4.87
N ILE A 59 -2.99 12.41 -4.18
CA ILE A 59 -3.53 13.64 -4.79
C ILE A 59 -2.47 14.73 -5.02
N GLY A 60 -1.18 14.36 -4.90
CA GLY A 60 -0.05 15.29 -4.96
C GLY A 60 0.32 15.85 -3.59
N HIS A 61 1.58 16.26 -3.49
CA HIS A 61 2.11 16.90 -2.30
C HIS A 61 1.45 18.27 -2.07
N THR A 62 1.18 18.60 -0.81
CA THR A 62 0.67 19.91 -0.36
C THR A 62 -0.50 20.45 -1.19
N ASN A 63 -1.43 19.56 -1.61
CA ASN A 63 -2.64 19.98 -2.31
C ASN A 63 -3.39 21.02 -1.45
N PRO A 64 -3.74 22.23 -2.00
CA PRO A 64 -4.32 23.30 -1.21
C PRO A 64 -5.64 22.94 -0.52
N HIS A 65 -6.51 22.19 -1.17
CA HIS A 65 -7.77 21.72 -0.55
C HIS A 65 -7.50 20.83 0.65
N TYR A 66 -6.57 19.90 0.51
CA TYR A 66 -6.15 18.98 1.58
C TYR A 66 -5.55 19.75 2.78
N VAL A 67 -4.63 20.69 2.52
CA VAL A 67 -4.01 21.52 3.56
C VAL A 67 -5.07 22.31 4.31
N ASN A 68 -5.98 22.97 3.60
CA ASN A 68 -7.06 23.76 4.21
C ASN A 68 -7.98 22.87 5.08
N ARG A 69 -8.39 21.71 4.58
CA ARG A 69 -9.26 20.78 5.33
C ARG A 69 -8.62 20.34 6.64
N LEU A 70 -7.32 20.01 6.64
CA LEU A 70 -6.58 19.63 7.83
C LEU A 70 -6.41 20.79 8.81
N THR A 71 -6.05 21.98 8.32
CA THR A 71 -5.87 23.19 9.15
C THR A 71 -7.19 23.57 9.81
N ASP A 72 -8.29 23.57 9.08
CA ASP A 72 -9.62 23.87 9.62
C ASP A 72 -10.05 22.87 10.68
N GLN A 73 -9.79 21.58 10.44
CA GLN A 73 -10.12 20.55 11.42
C GLN A 73 -9.22 20.61 12.66
N LEU A 74 -7.93 20.91 12.49
CA LEU A 74 -6.99 21.07 13.60
C LEU A 74 -7.38 22.24 14.52
N ASN A 75 -7.90 23.34 13.95
CA ASN A 75 -8.41 24.47 14.71
C ASN A 75 -9.70 24.18 15.49
N LYS A 76 -10.39 23.07 15.21
CA LYS A 76 -11.60 22.65 15.94
C LYS A 76 -11.27 21.56 16.97
N VAL A 77 -10.92 20.38 16.48
CA VAL A 77 -10.53 19.21 17.27
C VAL A 77 -9.75 18.24 16.42
N GLY A 78 -8.54 17.90 16.86
CA GLY A 78 -7.69 16.92 16.17
C GLY A 78 -8.08 15.48 16.49
N PHE A 79 -8.41 15.22 17.75
CA PHE A 79 -8.71 13.88 18.25
C PHE A 79 -9.73 13.92 19.39
N TYR A 80 -10.64 12.96 19.37
CA TYR A 80 -11.37 12.51 20.54
C TYR A 80 -11.65 11.00 20.39
N SER A 81 -12.00 10.34 21.51
CA SER A 81 -12.23 8.89 21.58
C SER A 81 -13.42 8.42 20.73
N ASN A 82 -13.34 7.21 20.22
CA ASN A 82 -14.46 6.50 19.57
C ASN A 82 -15.62 6.14 20.53
N SER A 83 -15.55 6.59 21.80
CA SER A 83 -16.67 6.50 22.76
C SER A 83 -17.78 7.52 22.51
N VAL A 84 -17.59 8.48 21.61
CA VAL A 84 -18.57 9.50 21.21
C VAL A 84 -18.78 9.49 19.69
N LYS A 85 -19.86 10.16 19.25
CA LYS A 85 -20.15 10.29 17.82
C LYS A 85 -19.13 11.23 17.15
N ILE A 86 -18.55 10.79 16.03
CA ILE A 86 -17.68 11.58 15.17
C ILE A 86 -18.35 11.68 13.80
N PRO A 87 -19.07 12.77 13.50
CA PRO A 87 -19.83 12.90 12.24
C PRO A 87 -19.00 12.72 10.98
N LEU A 88 -17.71 13.07 11.03
CA LEU A 88 -16.78 12.90 9.91
C LEU A 88 -16.58 11.44 9.51
N GLN A 89 -16.73 10.47 10.43
CA GLN A 89 -16.66 9.04 10.10
C GLN A 89 -17.84 8.63 9.22
N VAL A 90 -19.03 9.14 9.53
CA VAL A 90 -20.24 8.87 8.72
C VAL A 90 -20.10 9.48 7.33
N GLN A 91 -19.69 10.76 7.27
CA GLN A 91 -19.42 11.44 5.98
C GLN A 91 -18.39 10.70 5.14
N LEU A 92 -17.31 10.23 5.77
CA LEU A 92 -16.28 9.46 5.09
C LEU A 92 -16.81 8.13 4.55
N ALA A 93 -17.60 7.40 5.34
CA ALA A 93 -18.21 6.14 4.90
C ALA A 93 -19.14 6.33 3.70
N GLU A 94 -19.99 7.35 3.75
CA GLU A 94 -20.92 7.70 2.66
C GLU A 94 -20.19 8.11 1.37
N LEU A 95 -19.19 9.00 1.48
CA LEU A 95 -18.40 9.45 0.33
C LEU A 95 -17.58 8.31 -0.24
N LEU A 96 -16.91 7.52 0.61
CA LEU A 96 -16.14 6.35 0.21
C LEU A 96 -17.01 5.33 -0.52
N GLY A 97 -18.17 5.00 0.02
CA GLY A 97 -19.14 4.09 -0.61
C GLY A 97 -19.57 4.59 -1.99
N THR A 98 -19.75 5.91 -2.14
CA THR A 98 -20.12 6.53 -3.41
C THR A 98 -19.00 6.47 -4.43
N VAL A 99 -17.76 6.86 -4.04
CA VAL A 99 -16.61 6.92 -4.94
C VAL A 99 -16.11 5.53 -5.34
N SER A 100 -16.16 4.58 -4.40
CA SER A 100 -15.75 3.19 -4.64
C SER A 100 -16.81 2.31 -5.30
N GLY A 101 -18.07 2.79 -5.36
CA GLY A 101 -19.19 1.98 -5.84
C GLY A 101 -19.70 0.93 -4.85
N LYS A 102 -19.25 0.96 -3.58
CA LYS A 102 -19.60 0.00 -2.52
C LYS A 102 -20.51 0.66 -1.46
N LYS A 103 -21.69 1.16 -1.89
CA LYS A 103 -22.59 1.97 -1.05
C LYS A 103 -23.21 1.21 0.14
N ASP A 104 -23.31 -0.10 0.03
CA ASP A 104 -23.89 -1.00 1.03
C ASP A 104 -22.85 -1.62 1.98
N PHE A 105 -21.55 -1.37 1.72
CA PHE A 105 -20.48 -1.84 2.59
C PHE A 105 -20.38 -0.99 3.86
N GLN A 106 -19.84 -1.59 4.90
CA GLN A 106 -19.56 -0.95 6.19
C GLN A 106 -18.08 -0.58 6.28
N LEU A 107 -17.75 0.50 6.99
CA LEU A 107 -16.38 0.98 7.15
C LEU A 107 -15.90 0.83 8.59
N PHE A 108 -14.76 0.14 8.80
CA PHE A 108 -14.01 0.20 10.03
C PHE A 108 -12.69 0.91 9.77
N LEU A 109 -12.34 1.89 10.62
CA LEU A 109 -11.16 2.76 10.46
C LEU A 109 -10.04 2.36 11.42
N CYS A 110 -8.79 2.43 10.95
CA CYS A 110 -7.56 2.22 11.70
C CYS A 110 -6.46 3.16 11.19
N ASN A 111 -5.16 2.87 11.40
CA ASN A 111 -4.11 3.86 11.16
C ASN A 111 -3.07 3.42 10.11
N SER A 112 -2.95 2.14 9.84
CA SER A 112 -1.95 1.58 8.93
C SER A 112 -2.49 0.41 8.11
N GLY A 113 -1.85 0.13 6.97
CA GLY A 113 -2.20 -1.03 6.14
C GLY A 113 -2.02 -2.36 6.86
N ALA A 114 -1.02 -2.46 7.75
CA ALA A 114 -0.84 -3.65 8.58
C ALA A 114 -2.03 -3.85 9.54
N GLU A 115 -2.48 -2.79 10.24
CA GLU A 115 -3.69 -2.87 11.07
C GLU A 115 -4.94 -3.23 10.26
N ALA A 116 -5.09 -2.67 9.05
CA ALA A 116 -6.21 -3.00 8.17
C ALA A 116 -6.22 -4.49 7.81
N ASN A 117 -5.08 -5.05 7.42
CA ASN A 117 -4.95 -6.47 7.11
C ASN A 117 -5.14 -7.37 8.35
N GLU A 118 -4.60 -6.98 9.53
CA GLU A 118 -4.85 -7.69 10.80
C GLU A 118 -6.35 -7.75 11.12
N ASN A 119 -7.06 -6.64 11.01
CA ASN A 119 -8.48 -6.58 11.30
C ASN A 119 -9.32 -7.34 10.27
N ALA A 120 -8.94 -7.33 8.98
CA ALA A 120 -9.60 -8.12 7.94
C ALA A 120 -9.45 -9.63 8.19
N LEU A 121 -8.24 -10.09 8.51
CA LEU A 121 -7.96 -11.49 8.82
C LEU A 121 -8.65 -11.95 10.12
N LYS A 122 -8.64 -11.09 11.14
CA LYS A 122 -9.36 -11.33 12.40
C LYS A 122 -10.87 -11.43 12.18
N LEU A 123 -11.47 -10.50 11.42
CA LEU A 123 -12.88 -10.51 11.06
C LEU A 123 -13.27 -11.79 10.32
N ALA A 124 -12.45 -12.21 9.35
CA ALA A 124 -12.66 -13.45 8.61
C ALA A 124 -12.68 -14.68 9.53
N SER A 125 -11.75 -14.75 10.47
CA SER A 125 -11.68 -15.85 11.43
C SER A 125 -12.85 -15.86 12.41
N PHE A 126 -13.34 -14.70 12.86
CA PHE A 126 -14.55 -14.60 13.66
C PHE A 126 -15.80 -15.04 12.86
N TYR A 127 -15.88 -14.65 11.59
CA TYR A 127 -17.03 -14.94 10.73
C TYR A 127 -17.30 -16.44 10.55
N ASN A 128 -16.25 -17.24 10.32
CA ASN A 128 -16.41 -18.68 10.02
C ASN A 128 -15.76 -19.62 11.05
N GLY A 129 -15.11 -19.10 12.10
CA GLY A 129 -14.51 -19.88 13.18
C GLY A 129 -13.24 -20.64 12.78
N ARG A 130 -12.63 -20.33 11.63
CA ARG A 130 -11.50 -21.07 11.05
C ARG A 130 -10.18 -20.33 11.26
N LYS A 131 -9.05 -21.03 11.03
CA LYS A 131 -7.71 -20.52 11.34
C LYS A 131 -6.83 -20.32 10.10
N LYS A 132 -6.98 -21.17 9.07
CA LYS A 132 -6.05 -21.19 7.94
C LYS A 132 -6.31 -20.04 6.99
N VAL A 133 -5.23 -19.43 6.51
CA VAL A 133 -5.25 -18.33 5.55
C VAL A 133 -4.40 -18.71 4.35
N ILE A 134 -4.94 -18.51 3.15
CA ILE A 134 -4.18 -18.62 1.91
C ILE A 134 -3.61 -17.23 1.57
N ALA A 135 -2.30 -17.16 1.34
CA ALA A 135 -1.57 -16.02 0.78
C ALA A 135 -0.75 -16.51 -0.43
N PHE A 136 -0.09 -15.58 -1.14
CA PHE A 136 0.58 -15.92 -2.39
C PHE A 136 2.06 -15.55 -2.38
N THR A 137 2.87 -16.29 -3.14
CA THR A 137 4.29 -15.98 -3.32
C THR A 137 4.46 -14.56 -3.85
N GLY A 138 5.43 -13.83 -3.28
CA GLY A 138 5.68 -12.41 -3.60
C GLY A 138 4.77 -11.41 -2.90
N ALA A 139 3.82 -11.85 -2.07
CA ALA A 139 2.89 -10.96 -1.35
C ALA A 139 3.58 -10.14 -0.26
N PHE A 140 3.06 -8.92 -0.04
CA PHE A 140 3.43 -8.06 1.08
C PHE A 140 2.18 -7.43 1.71
N HIS A 141 1.83 -7.86 2.93
CA HIS A 141 0.62 -7.43 3.62
C HIS A 141 0.88 -6.63 4.91
N GLY A 142 2.13 -6.51 5.33
CA GLY A 142 2.51 -5.71 6.50
C GLY A 142 3.67 -6.31 7.30
N ARG A 143 3.95 -5.70 8.45
CA ARG A 143 5.07 -6.06 9.33
C ARG A 143 4.67 -6.40 10.76
N THR A 144 3.38 -6.42 11.05
CA THR A 144 2.85 -6.80 12.37
C THR A 144 2.37 -8.24 12.35
N SER A 145 2.38 -8.91 13.47
CA SER A 145 1.82 -10.22 13.80
C SER A 145 1.35 -11.10 12.60
N LEU A 146 0.04 -11.18 12.34
CA LEU A 146 -0.50 -12.00 11.25
C LEU A 146 -0.27 -11.37 9.87
N ALA A 147 -0.24 -10.05 9.76
CA ALA A 147 0.08 -9.37 8.50
C ALA A 147 1.51 -9.69 8.00
N VAL A 148 2.50 -9.84 8.91
CA VAL A 148 3.83 -10.30 8.52
C VAL A 148 3.86 -11.81 8.23
N ALA A 149 3.04 -12.60 8.93
CA ALA A 149 2.95 -14.04 8.69
C ALA A 149 2.40 -14.36 7.28
N VAL A 150 1.49 -13.54 6.74
CA VAL A 150 0.96 -13.67 5.36
C VAL A 150 1.81 -12.91 4.32
N THR A 151 2.94 -12.33 4.71
CA THR A 151 3.91 -11.68 3.82
C THR A 151 4.99 -12.68 3.42
N ASP A 152 5.23 -12.86 2.11
CA ASP A 152 6.23 -13.79 1.59
C ASP A 152 7.65 -13.20 1.67
N ASN A 153 8.14 -13.05 2.90
CA ASN A 153 9.52 -12.62 3.16
C ASN A 153 10.01 -13.18 4.50
N PRO A 154 10.59 -14.37 4.53
CA PRO A 154 11.03 -15.03 5.77
C PRO A 154 12.06 -14.23 6.58
N LYS A 155 12.77 -13.28 5.96
CA LYS A 155 13.77 -12.44 6.65
C LYS A 155 13.16 -11.44 7.63
N ILE A 156 11.86 -11.13 7.49
CA ILE A 156 11.18 -10.17 8.38
C ILE A 156 10.14 -10.82 9.28
N VAL A 157 9.96 -12.14 9.19
CA VAL A 157 9.09 -12.93 10.07
C VAL A 157 9.90 -13.33 11.31
N ALA A 158 9.66 -12.64 12.42
CA ALA A 158 10.31 -13.00 13.68
C ALA A 158 9.78 -14.35 14.21
N PRO A 159 10.54 -15.10 15.05
CA PRO A 159 10.07 -16.37 15.59
C PRO A 159 8.68 -16.31 16.24
N VAL A 160 8.35 -15.21 16.90
CA VAL A 160 7.03 -14.99 17.52
C VAL A 160 5.88 -14.83 16.52
N ASN A 161 6.19 -14.56 15.25
CA ASN A 161 5.21 -14.39 14.17
C ASN A 161 5.06 -15.65 13.29
N GLN A 162 5.88 -16.67 13.54
CA GLN A 162 5.79 -17.93 12.79
C GLN A 162 4.51 -18.69 13.15
N THR A 163 3.83 -19.20 12.13
CA THR A 163 2.58 -19.95 12.30
C THR A 163 2.42 -20.98 11.17
N GLU A 164 1.83 -22.13 11.50
CA GLU A 164 1.43 -23.16 10.53
C GLU A 164 0.06 -22.86 9.85
N ASN A 165 -0.61 -21.81 10.29
CA ASN A 165 -1.93 -21.47 9.79
C ASN A 165 -1.92 -20.68 8.47
N VAL A 166 -0.75 -20.38 7.89
CA VAL A 166 -0.61 -19.69 6.61
C VAL A 166 -0.14 -20.66 5.52
N ILE A 167 -0.86 -20.69 4.43
CA ILE A 167 -0.57 -21.50 3.25
C ILE A 167 -0.16 -20.56 2.12
N PHE A 168 1.12 -20.63 1.70
CA PHE A 168 1.58 -19.89 0.55
C PHE A 168 1.39 -20.70 -0.74
N LEU A 169 0.69 -20.13 -1.72
CA LEU A 169 0.50 -20.72 -3.04
C LEU A 169 1.23 -19.88 -4.10
N PRO A 170 1.64 -20.49 -5.23
CA PRO A 170 2.16 -19.73 -6.36
C PRO A 170 1.11 -18.74 -6.88
N PHE A 171 1.53 -17.50 -7.12
CA PHE A 171 0.66 -16.46 -7.65
C PHE A 171 0.16 -16.81 -9.07
N ASN A 172 -1.13 -16.61 -9.35
CA ASN A 172 -1.80 -16.98 -10.59
C ASN A 172 -1.86 -18.51 -10.89
N ASN A 173 -1.66 -19.37 -9.91
CA ASN A 173 -1.79 -20.81 -10.08
C ASN A 173 -3.18 -21.32 -9.62
N GLU A 174 -4.12 -21.38 -10.57
CA GLU A 174 -5.50 -21.83 -10.32
C GLU A 174 -5.57 -23.30 -9.86
N VAL A 175 -4.68 -24.16 -10.37
CA VAL A 175 -4.64 -25.59 -10.04
C VAL A 175 -4.24 -25.77 -8.58
N ALA A 176 -3.14 -25.16 -8.14
CA ALA A 176 -2.70 -25.24 -6.74
C ALA A 176 -3.77 -24.70 -5.78
N LEU A 177 -4.47 -23.61 -6.17
CA LEU A 177 -5.55 -23.03 -5.38
C LEU A 177 -6.72 -24.03 -5.24
N GLU A 178 -7.16 -24.63 -6.34
CA GLU A 178 -8.27 -25.58 -6.36
C GLU A 178 -7.94 -26.86 -5.58
N GLU A 179 -6.75 -27.42 -5.75
CA GLU A 179 -6.29 -28.59 -5.00
C GLU A 179 -6.23 -28.32 -3.49
N THR A 180 -5.78 -27.13 -3.09
CA THR A 180 -5.74 -26.73 -1.68
C THR A 180 -7.15 -26.62 -1.09
N PHE A 181 -8.09 -26.03 -1.79
CA PHE A 181 -9.48 -25.98 -1.34
C PHE A 181 -10.13 -27.36 -1.29
N LYS A 182 -9.90 -28.24 -2.26
CA LYS A 182 -10.39 -29.65 -2.22
C LYS A 182 -9.85 -30.40 -1.01
N ALA A 183 -8.57 -30.21 -0.67
CA ALA A 183 -7.93 -30.91 0.43
C ALA A 183 -8.37 -30.41 1.82
N GLN A 184 -8.51 -29.10 2.00
CA GLN A 184 -8.69 -28.50 3.33
C GLN A 184 -9.56 -27.23 3.33
N GLY A 185 -10.44 -27.04 2.35
CA GLY A 185 -11.26 -25.83 2.21
C GLY A 185 -12.12 -25.51 3.43
N ASN A 186 -12.58 -26.54 4.15
CA ASN A 186 -13.34 -26.39 5.40
C ASN A 186 -12.54 -25.83 6.58
N GLU A 187 -11.21 -25.74 6.47
CA GLU A 187 -10.33 -25.16 7.49
C GLU A 187 -9.87 -23.74 7.10
N ILE A 188 -10.10 -23.32 5.84
CA ILE A 188 -9.66 -22.04 5.31
C ILE A 188 -10.61 -20.94 5.79
N SER A 189 -10.07 -19.99 6.55
CA SER A 189 -10.75 -18.79 7.00
C SER A 189 -10.86 -17.75 5.89
N ALA A 190 -9.74 -17.48 5.25
CA ALA A 190 -9.65 -16.44 4.23
C ALA A 190 -8.61 -16.73 3.14
N VAL A 191 -8.82 -16.08 2.00
CA VAL A 191 -7.78 -15.84 0.98
C VAL A 191 -7.49 -14.34 0.98
N ILE A 192 -6.22 -13.97 1.14
CA ILE A 192 -5.77 -12.56 1.05
C ILE A 192 -4.88 -12.38 -0.18
N ILE A 193 -5.16 -11.35 -0.99
CA ILE A 193 -4.43 -11.10 -2.24
C ILE A 193 -4.40 -9.61 -2.58
N GLU A 194 -3.24 -9.15 -3.07
CA GLU A 194 -3.10 -7.89 -3.78
C GLU A 194 -3.55 -8.11 -5.25
N GLY A 195 -4.43 -7.27 -5.79
CA GLY A 195 -4.81 -7.37 -7.22
C GLY A 195 -3.62 -7.07 -8.15
N ILE A 196 -2.69 -6.23 -7.69
CA ILE A 196 -1.35 -6.05 -8.26
C ILE A 196 -0.37 -6.07 -7.10
N GLN A 197 0.56 -7.03 -7.09
CA GLN A 197 1.58 -7.15 -6.06
C GLN A 197 2.58 -6.00 -6.16
N GLY A 198 2.62 -5.16 -5.14
CA GLY A 198 3.52 -4.00 -5.13
C GLY A 198 4.98 -4.39 -4.96
N VAL A 199 5.32 -5.01 -3.84
CA VAL A 199 6.69 -5.44 -3.50
C VAL A 199 7.13 -6.64 -4.37
N GLY A 200 6.19 -7.46 -4.78
CA GLY A 200 6.43 -8.60 -5.69
C GLY A 200 6.83 -8.22 -7.12
N GLY A 201 6.96 -6.91 -7.43
CA GLY A 201 7.46 -6.41 -8.72
C GLY A 201 6.37 -6.04 -9.71
N ILE A 202 5.25 -5.52 -9.24
CA ILE A 202 4.10 -5.09 -10.05
C ILE A 202 3.52 -6.25 -10.87
N LYS A 203 3.39 -7.41 -10.25
CA LYS A 203 2.75 -8.58 -10.88
C LYS A 203 1.24 -8.50 -10.74
N GLU A 204 0.52 -8.62 -11.85
CA GLU A 204 -0.93 -8.55 -11.88
C GLU A 204 -1.56 -9.92 -11.66
N ALA A 205 -2.59 -9.97 -10.83
CA ALA A 205 -3.46 -11.14 -10.75
C ALA A 205 -4.30 -11.23 -12.04
N SER A 206 -4.37 -12.40 -12.66
CA SER A 206 -5.22 -12.60 -13.83
C SER A 206 -6.70 -12.52 -13.47
N LYS A 207 -7.52 -12.08 -14.43
CA LYS A 207 -8.98 -12.03 -14.23
C LYS A 207 -9.55 -13.40 -13.85
N SER A 208 -9.12 -14.46 -14.53
CA SER A 208 -9.58 -15.84 -14.25
C SER A 208 -9.18 -16.29 -12.85
N PHE A 209 -7.97 -15.93 -12.40
CA PHE A 209 -7.50 -16.26 -11.05
C PHE A 209 -8.33 -15.60 -9.96
N LEU A 210 -8.63 -14.30 -10.09
CA LEU A 210 -9.50 -13.59 -9.13
C LEU A 210 -10.94 -14.16 -9.14
N GLN A 211 -11.46 -14.53 -10.31
CA GLN A 211 -12.74 -15.20 -10.43
C GLN A 211 -12.75 -16.60 -9.78
N LYS A 212 -11.65 -17.36 -9.95
CA LYS A 212 -11.47 -18.66 -9.27
C LYS A 212 -11.43 -18.50 -7.75
N ILE A 213 -10.70 -17.50 -7.22
CA ILE A 213 -10.69 -17.19 -5.77
C ILE A 213 -12.13 -16.92 -5.29
N ARG A 214 -12.90 -16.07 -6.00
CA ARG A 214 -14.27 -15.76 -5.61
C ARG A 214 -15.13 -17.01 -5.54
N SER A 215 -15.10 -17.80 -6.62
CA SER A 215 -15.90 -19.04 -6.69
C SER A 215 -15.59 -20.01 -5.56
N LEU A 216 -14.31 -20.26 -5.27
CA LEU A 216 -13.90 -21.17 -4.20
C LEU A 216 -14.22 -20.60 -2.80
N CYS A 217 -14.05 -19.28 -2.61
CA CYS A 217 -14.45 -18.65 -1.35
C CYS A 217 -15.96 -18.79 -1.10
N ASP A 218 -16.79 -18.67 -2.14
CA ASP A 218 -18.24 -18.87 -2.05
C ASP A 218 -18.60 -20.32 -1.73
N GLU A 219 -18.01 -21.28 -2.46
CA GLU A 219 -18.26 -22.71 -2.31
C GLU A 219 -17.92 -23.20 -0.89
N TYR A 220 -16.77 -22.77 -0.36
CA TYR A 220 -16.26 -23.24 0.94
C TYR A 220 -16.57 -22.30 2.11
N ASN A 221 -17.33 -21.22 1.90
CA ASN A 221 -17.61 -20.19 2.92
C ASN A 221 -16.32 -19.62 3.54
N ALA A 222 -15.29 -19.39 2.72
CA ALA A 222 -14.09 -18.66 3.09
C ALA A 222 -14.26 -17.17 2.76
N VAL A 223 -13.48 -16.30 3.41
CA VAL A 223 -13.56 -14.85 3.18
C VAL A 223 -12.54 -14.43 2.11
N TYR A 224 -12.99 -13.71 1.09
CA TYR A 224 -12.13 -13.11 0.10
C TYR A 224 -11.69 -11.71 0.56
N ILE A 225 -10.41 -11.54 0.88
CA ILE A 225 -9.80 -10.26 1.29
C ILE A 225 -8.98 -9.69 0.14
N ALA A 226 -9.39 -8.54 -0.39
CA ALA A 226 -8.66 -7.77 -1.38
C ALA A 226 -7.75 -6.76 -0.67
N ASP A 227 -6.45 -7.03 -0.62
CA ASP A 227 -5.48 -6.04 -0.15
C ASP A 227 -5.31 -4.93 -1.19
N SER A 228 -5.98 -3.81 -0.95
CA SER A 228 -5.93 -2.62 -1.79
C SER A 228 -5.09 -1.49 -1.18
N VAL A 229 -4.23 -1.81 -0.22
CA VAL A 229 -3.38 -0.85 0.50
C VAL A 229 -2.45 -0.08 -0.45
N GLN A 230 -1.89 -0.74 -1.46
CA GLN A 230 -1.04 -0.06 -2.44
C GLN A 230 -1.73 0.12 -3.80
N CYS A 231 -2.49 -0.86 -4.24
CA CYS A 231 -3.11 -0.90 -5.58
C CYS A 231 -4.54 -0.33 -5.62
N GLY A 232 -5.06 0.19 -4.50
CA GLY A 232 -6.37 0.86 -4.43
C GLY A 232 -6.31 2.37 -4.59
N TYR A 233 -7.40 3.03 -4.23
CA TYR A 233 -7.55 4.49 -4.26
C TYR A 233 -7.21 5.12 -5.61
N GLY A 234 -7.73 4.53 -6.69
CA GLY A 234 -7.58 5.08 -8.04
C GLY A 234 -6.25 4.83 -8.73
N ARG A 235 -5.27 4.22 -8.03
CA ARG A 235 -3.91 3.98 -8.49
C ARG A 235 -3.84 3.27 -9.84
N THR A 236 -4.73 2.32 -10.07
CA THR A 236 -4.79 1.48 -11.27
C THR A 236 -5.74 1.98 -12.35
N GLY A 237 -6.31 3.17 -12.18
CA GLY A 237 -7.35 3.72 -13.06
C GLY A 237 -8.78 3.35 -12.64
N THR A 238 -8.93 2.42 -11.69
CA THR A 238 -10.18 2.07 -11.00
C THR A 238 -10.01 2.29 -9.50
N PHE A 239 -11.10 2.37 -8.73
CA PHE A 239 -10.96 2.61 -7.29
C PHE A 239 -10.26 1.46 -6.58
N TYR A 240 -10.69 0.22 -6.83
CA TYR A 240 -9.98 -0.99 -6.42
C TYR A 240 -9.35 -1.67 -7.62
N SER A 241 -8.14 -2.18 -7.49
CA SER A 241 -7.45 -2.92 -8.55
C SER A 241 -8.19 -4.19 -8.97
N HIS A 242 -9.07 -4.72 -8.13
CA HIS A 242 -9.89 -5.91 -8.42
C HIS A 242 -11.06 -5.62 -9.36
N ASP A 243 -11.48 -4.36 -9.52
CA ASP A 243 -12.68 -3.99 -10.28
C ASP A 243 -12.62 -4.46 -11.75
N TYR A 244 -11.42 -4.53 -12.37
CA TYR A 244 -11.27 -5.01 -13.73
C TYR A 244 -11.65 -6.47 -13.93
N SER A 245 -11.64 -7.27 -12.88
CA SER A 245 -11.99 -8.70 -12.95
C SER A 245 -13.50 -8.95 -12.97
N GLY A 246 -14.28 -7.97 -12.55
CA GLY A 246 -15.73 -8.06 -12.41
C GLY A 246 -16.16 -8.91 -11.20
N VAL A 247 -15.23 -9.17 -10.24
CA VAL A 247 -15.55 -9.84 -8.98
C VAL A 247 -15.51 -8.85 -7.83
N GLU A 248 -16.30 -9.15 -6.80
CA GLU A 248 -16.35 -8.39 -5.57
C GLU A 248 -15.73 -9.20 -4.43
N ALA A 249 -14.80 -8.59 -3.69
CA ALA A 249 -14.26 -9.17 -2.48
C ALA A 249 -15.21 -8.95 -1.29
N ASP A 250 -15.09 -9.77 -0.27
CA ASP A 250 -15.86 -9.63 0.96
C ASP A 250 -15.33 -8.50 1.84
N VAL A 251 -14.01 -8.25 1.77
CA VAL A 251 -13.33 -7.19 2.52
C VAL A 251 -12.26 -6.56 1.63
N TYR A 252 -12.24 -5.23 1.58
CA TYR A 252 -11.17 -4.46 0.95
C TYR A 252 -10.37 -3.73 2.03
N THR A 253 -9.05 -3.92 2.07
CA THR A 253 -8.19 -3.18 2.98
C THR A 253 -7.59 -1.95 2.30
N MET A 254 -7.50 -0.83 3.01
CA MET A 254 -7.10 0.46 2.46
C MET A 254 -6.16 1.18 3.42
N ALA A 255 -5.18 1.90 2.88
CA ALA A 255 -4.26 2.79 3.59
C ALA A 255 -3.54 3.70 2.58
N LYS A 256 -2.30 4.10 2.86
CA LYS A 256 -1.43 4.86 1.93
C LYS A 256 -2.15 6.01 1.24
N GLY A 257 -2.57 5.80 -0.02
CA GLY A 257 -3.28 6.81 -0.80
C GLY A 257 -4.55 7.35 -0.16
N MET A 258 -5.17 6.61 0.78
CA MET A 258 -6.32 7.06 1.56
C MET A 258 -6.05 8.34 2.34
N GLY A 259 -4.82 8.52 2.83
CA GLY A 259 -4.44 9.65 3.71
C GLY A 259 -3.54 10.69 3.07
N ASN A 260 -3.01 10.46 1.86
CA ASN A 260 -2.06 11.35 1.20
C ASN A 260 -0.91 11.82 2.12
N GLY A 261 -0.36 10.91 2.93
CA GLY A 261 0.69 11.18 3.90
C GLY A 261 0.22 11.22 5.35
N PHE A 262 -1.05 11.47 5.62
CA PHE A 262 -1.60 11.34 6.98
C PHE A 262 -1.86 9.85 7.31
N PRO A 263 -1.48 9.36 8.51
CA PRO A 263 -1.75 7.99 8.91
C PRO A 263 -3.25 7.72 9.08
N VAL A 264 -3.86 7.16 8.06
CA VAL A 264 -5.24 6.68 8.07
C VAL A 264 -5.34 5.44 7.20
N ALA A 265 -6.13 4.49 7.68
CA ALA A 265 -6.42 3.23 7.01
C ALA A 265 -7.81 2.73 7.40
N GLY A 266 -8.28 1.69 6.75
CA GLY A 266 -9.53 1.07 7.09
C GLY A 266 -9.81 -0.17 6.27
N ILE A 267 -10.92 -0.82 6.61
CA ILE A 267 -11.47 -1.94 5.85
C ILE A 267 -12.91 -1.62 5.45
N SER A 268 -13.22 -1.86 4.18
CA SER A 268 -14.58 -1.84 3.64
C SER A 268 -15.12 -3.26 3.68
N ILE A 269 -16.24 -3.48 4.35
CA ILE A 269 -16.75 -4.77 4.81
C ILE A 269 -18.10 -5.03 4.17
N ALA A 270 -18.28 -6.16 3.49
CA ALA A 270 -19.52 -6.56 2.84
C ALA A 270 -20.68 -6.71 3.84
N PRO A 271 -21.96 -6.53 3.41
CA PRO A 271 -23.14 -6.55 4.30
C PRO A 271 -23.39 -7.89 4.99
N LYS A 272 -22.76 -8.97 4.54
CA LYS A 272 -22.92 -10.31 5.16
C LYS A 272 -22.36 -10.39 6.57
N PHE A 273 -21.40 -9.55 6.92
CA PHE A 273 -20.83 -9.50 8.28
C PHE A 273 -21.75 -8.72 9.23
N LYS A 274 -21.96 -9.25 10.41
CA LYS A 274 -22.79 -8.62 11.45
C LYS A 274 -21.88 -8.22 12.61
N PRO A 275 -21.67 -6.91 12.83
CA PRO A 275 -20.77 -6.44 13.88
C PRO A 275 -21.33 -6.72 15.28
N TRP A 276 -20.43 -6.94 16.23
CA TRP A 276 -20.74 -6.92 17.64
C TRP A 276 -19.74 -6.03 18.41
N HIS A 277 -20.16 -5.44 19.53
CA HIS A 277 -19.35 -4.49 20.28
C HIS A 277 -18.09 -5.16 20.84
N GLY A 278 -16.91 -4.62 20.50
CA GLY A 278 -15.62 -5.14 20.94
C GLY A 278 -14.95 -6.13 19.98
N GLU A 279 -15.59 -6.49 18.88
CA GLU A 279 -15.01 -7.38 17.85
C GLU A 279 -13.70 -6.84 17.27
N LEU A 280 -13.76 -5.59 16.82
CA LEU A 280 -12.61 -4.83 16.33
C LEU A 280 -12.44 -3.58 17.20
N GLY A 281 -11.21 -3.05 17.27
CA GLY A 281 -10.95 -1.87 18.09
C GLY A 281 -9.67 -1.16 17.72
N THR A 282 -9.65 0.15 17.96
CA THR A 282 -8.51 1.02 17.74
C THR A 282 -8.65 2.29 18.59
N THR A 283 -7.55 2.83 19.08
CA THR A 283 -7.57 4.09 19.83
C THR A 283 -7.62 5.29 18.88
N PHE A 284 -6.76 5.33 17.87
CA PHE A 284 -6.62 6.49 16.98
C PHE A 284 -7.39 6.37 15.68
N GLY A 285 -7.79 5.16 15.27
CA GLY A 285 -8.45 4.95 13.98
C GLY A 285 -9.75 5.74 13.87
N GLY A 286 -9.92 6.47 12.77
CA GLY A 286 -11.09 7.30 12.52
C GLY A 286 -11.15 8.59 13.33
N ASN A 287 -10.03 9.10 13.87
CA ASN A 287 -9.99 10.39 14.52
C ASN A 287 -10.33 11.53 13.54
N HIS A 288 -10.62 12.70 14.07
CA HIS A 288 -11.09 13.85 13.31
C HIS A 288 -10.14 14.28 12.19
N LEU A 289 -8.83 14.34 12.46
CA LEU A 289 -7.83 14.70 11.45
C LEU A 289 -7.69 13.62 10.38
N ALA A 290 -7.69 12.35 10.77
CA ALA A 290 -7.64 11.23 9.84
C ALA A 290 -8.85 11.23 8.88
N CYS A 291 -10.05 11.46 9.41
CA CYS A 291 -11.26 11.57 8.61
C CYS A 291 -11.24 12.80 7.70
N ALA A 292 -10.75 13.96 8.19
CA ALA A 292 -10.62 15.17 7.38
C ALA A 292 -9.63 14.96 6.22
N ALA A 293 -8.50 14.30 6.47
CA ALA A 293 -7.51 13.93 5.45
C ALA A 293 -8.13 13.01 4.38
N ALA A 294 -8.78 11.94 4.80
CA ALA A 294 -9.38 10.96 3.88
C ALA A 294 -10.54 11.55 3.06
N LEU A 295 -11.36 12.42 3.67
CA LEU A 295 -12.41 13.17 2.97
C LEU A 295 -11.81 14.08 1.89
N ALA A 296 -10.78 14.88 2.24
CA ALA A 296 -10.10 15.76 1.28
C ALA A 296 -9.52 14.97 0.10
N VAL A 297 -8.95 13.79 0.35
CA VAL A 297 -8.44 12.92 -0.72
C VAL A 297 -9.56 12.53 -1.68
N LEU A 298 -10.69 12.02 -1.18
CA LEU A 298 -11.81 11.59 -2.03
C LEU A 298 -12.44 12.78 -2.79
N GLU A 299 -12.57 13.93 -2.14
CA GLU A 299 -13.07 15.16 -2.75
C GLU A 299 -12.20 15.60 -3.94
N VAL A 300 -10.86 15.66 -3.76
CA VAL A 300 -9.92 16.02 -4.82
C VAL A 300 -9.91 14.97 -5.94
N MET A 301 -9.94 13.68 -5.59
CA MET A 301 -10.00 12.61 -6.59
C MET A 301 -11.19 12.75 -7.53
N GLN A 302 -12.36 13.15 -7.01
CA GLN A 302 -13.56 13.40 -7.83
C GLN A 302 -13.46 14.70 -8.62
N GLN A 303 -13.06 15.81 -7.96
CA GLN A 303 -12.99 17.14 -8.57
C GLN A 303 -12.02 17.19 -9.75
N GLU A 304 -10.87 16.53 -9.61
CA GLU A 304 -9.81 16.51 -10.60
C GLU A 304 -9.84 15.28 -11.52
N ASN A 305 -10.85 14.38 -11.37
CA ASN A 305 -10.97 13.14 -12.15
C ASN A 305 -9.71 12.29 -12.15
N LEU A 306 -9.06 12.14 -10.99
CA LEU A 306 -7.72 11.56 -10.89
C LEU A 306 -7.63 10.08 -11.30
N MET A 307 -8.70 9.30 -11.17
CA MET A 307 -8.73 7.92 -11.67
C MET A 307 -8.59 7.87 -13.19
N LYS A 308 -9.30 8.76 -13.89
CA LYS A 308 -9.20 8.87 -15.35
C LYS A 308 -7.79 9.33 -15.76
N ASN A 309 -7.24 10.34 -15.08
CA ASN A 309 -5.87 10.80 -15.32
C ASN A 309 -4.86 9.66 -15.12
N ALA A 310 -4.99 8.89 -14.05
CA ALA A 310 -4.12 7.74 -13.80
C ALA A 310 -4.18 6.71 -14.92
N GLN A 311 -5.37 6.45 -15.46
CA GLN A 311 -5.56 5.53 -16.60
C GLN A 311 -4.90 6.08 -17.87
N GLU A 312 -5.14 7.34 -18.22
CA GLU A 312 -4.66 7.96 -19.45
C GLU A 312 -3.13 8.12 -19.46
N VAL A 313 -2.57 8.74 -18.42
CA VAL A 313 -1.12 8.96 -18.31
C VAL A 313 -0.37 7.64 -18.11
N GLY A 314 -0.96 6.71 -17.33
CA GLY A 314 -0.40 5.39 -17.15
C GLY A 314 -0.35 4.57 -18.46
N SER A 315 -1.43 4.57 -19.23
CA SER A 315 -1.47 3.90 -20.54
C SER A 315 -0.45 4.51 -21.51
N TYR A 316 -0.31 5.84 -21.49
CA TYR A 316 0.71 6.53 -22.27
C TYR A 316 2.13 6.06 -21.88
N LEU A 317 2.48 6.09 -20.60
CA LEU A 317 3.78 5.64 -20.11
C LEU A 317 4.07 4.17 -20.49
N ILE A 318 3.11 3.28 -20.25
CA ILE A 318 3.27 1.85 -20.58
C ILE A 318 3.51 1.67 -22.09
N THR A 319 2.78 2.40 -22.94
CA THR A 319 2.92 2.33 -24.39
C THR A 319 4.30 2.81 -24.86
N GLU A 320 4.78 3.95 -24.32
CA GLU A 320 6.08 4.49 -24.69
C GLU A 320 7.23 3.60 -24.16
N LEU A 321 7.12 3.10 -22.93
CA LEU A 321 8.14 2.24 -22.33
C LEU A 321 8.32 0.91 -23.07
N LYS A 322 7.27 0.35 -23.63
CA LYS A 322 7.33 -0.88 -24.44
C LYS A 322 8.09 -0.73 -25.76
N LYS A 323 8.41 0.50 -26.19
CA LYS A 323 9.20 0.76 -27.40
C LYS A 323 10.72 0.59 -27.19
N PHE A 324 11.17 0.54 -25.92
CA PHE A 324 12.59 0.35 -25.62
C PHE A 324 12.95 -1.13 -25.66
N GLU A 325 13.80 -1.49 -26.65
CA GLU A 325 14.23 -2.89 -26.86
C GLU A 325 15.01 -3.49 -25.68
N GLN A 326 15.65 -2.63 -24.88
CA GLN A 326 16.40 -3.03 -23.70
C GLN A 326 15.54 -3.37 -22.50
N VAL A 327 14.25 -3.05 -22.52
CA VAL A 327 13.32 -3.36 -21.46
C VAL A 327 12.83 -4.79 -21.58
N VAL A 328 13.01 -5.60 -20.54
CA VAL A 328 12.60 -7.01 -20.53
C VAL A 328 11.07 -7.10 -20.50
N GLU A 329 10.43 -6.34 -19.62
CA GLU A 329 8.98 -6.32 -19.48
C GLU A 329 8.49 -4.98 -18.90
N VAL A 330 7.36 -4.50 -19.42
CA VAL A 330 6.58 -3.41 -18.81
C VAL A 330 5.21 -3.94 -18.44
N ARG A 331 4.86 -3.87 -17.16
CA ARG A 331 3.62 -4.40 -16.59
C ARG A 331 2.96 -3.44 -15.62
N GLY A 332 1.70 -3.67 -15.30
CA GLY A 332 0.89 -2.85 -14.40
C GLY A 332 -0.25 -2.13 -15.09
N ARG A 333 -0.99 -1.32 -14.31
CA ARG A 333 -2.18 -0.57 -14.73
C ARG A 333 -2.18 0.83 -14.13
N GLY A 334 -2.73 1.78 -14.87
CA GLY A 334 -2.77 3.16 -14.43
C GLY A 334 -1.37 3.65 -14.07
N LEU A 335 -1.23 4.30 -12.91
CA LEU A 335 0.04 4.79 -12.39
C LEU A 335 0.68 3.82 -11.36
N MET A 336 0.51 2.53 -11.55
CA MET A 336 1.23 1.47 -10.86
C MET A 336 1.98 0.64 -11.92
N ILE A 337 3.21 1.05 -12.24
CA ILE A 337 3.98 0.53 -13.38
C ILE A 337 5.28 -0.09 -12.89
N GLY A 338 5.59 -1.28 -13.40
CA GLY A 338 6.87 -1.97 -13.22
C GLY A 338 7.61 -2.04 -14.55
N ILE A 339 8.88 -1.67 -14.52
CA ILE A 339 9.80 -1.73 -15.66
C ILE A 339 10.90 -2.71 -15.28
N GLU A 340 10.87 -3.90 -15.85
CA GLU A 340 11.92 -4.90 -15.62
C GLU A 340 13.07 -4.69 -16.60
N LEU A 341 14.27 -4.57 -16.04
CA LEU A 341 15.51 -4.34 -16.80
C LEU A 341 16.44 -5.55 -16.65
N PRO A 342 17.29 -5.82 -17.63
CA PRO A 342 18.35 -6.81 -17.49
C PRO A 342 19.38 -6.36 -16.44
N ALA A 343 20.16 -7.30 -15.93
CA ALA A 343 21.11 -7.05 -14.82
C ALA A 343 22.15 -5.97 -15.14
N GLU A 344 22.55 -5.85 -16.38
CA GLU A 344 23.50 -4.87 -16.89
C GLU A 344 23.03 -3.43 -16.70
N LEU A 345 21.71 -3.23 -16.68
CA LEU A 345 21.05 -1.93 -16.49
C LEU A 345 20.63 -1.66 -15.03
N ALA A 346 21.17 -2.40 -14.06
CA ALA A 346 20.86 -2.18 -12.62
C ALA A 346 21.25 -0.77 -12.13
N HIS A 347 22.17 -0.08 -12.81
CA HIS A 347 22.57 1.29 -12.50
C HIS A 347 21.50 2.34 -12.79
N VAL A 348 20.57 2.06 -13.70
CA VAL A 348 19.57 3.03 -14.21
C VAL A 348 18.77 3.70 -13.10
N LYS A 349 18.32 2.95 -12.10
CA LYS A 349 17.59 3.52 -10.96
C LYS A 349 18.40 4.57 -10.21
N LYS A 350 19.71 4.28 -9.97
CA LYS A 350 20.60 5.20 -9.26
C LYS A 350 20.86 6.45 -10.08
N GLU A 351 21.08 6.30 -11.38
CA GLU A 351 21.28 7.41 -12.30
C GLU A 351 20.03 8.29 -12.43
N LEU A 352 18.83 7.70 -12.48
CA LEU A 352 17.58 8.46 -12.45
C LEU A 352 17.54 9.38 -11.22
N LEU A 353 17.91 8.89 -10.03
CA LEU A 353 17.86 9.68 -8.81
C LEU A 353 18.95 10.76 -8.76
N PHE A 354 20.23 10.38 -8.97
CA PHE A 354 21.34 11.26 -8.67
C PHE A 354 21.79 12.14 -9.85
N THR A 355 21.51 11.71 -11.09
CA THR A 355 21.89 12.46 -12.30
C THR A 355 20.70 13.21 -12.90
N TYR A 356 19.53 12.59 -12.88
CA TYR A 356 18.30 13.17 -13.47
C TYR A 356 17.30 13.70 -12.45
N HIS A 357 17.58 13.56 -11.15
CA HIS A 357 16.74 14.03 -10.05
C HIS A 357 15.29 13.49 -10.12
N ILE A 358 15.16 12.18 -10.40
CA ILE A 358 13.88 11.48 -10.49
C ILE A 358 13.83 10.35 -9.46
N PHE A 359 12.96 10.47 -8.46
CA PHE A 359 12.70 9.39 -7.51
C PHE A 359 11.86 8.29 -8.13
N THR A 360 12.30 7.04 -7.98
CA THR A 360 11.55 5.84 -8.36
C THR A 360 11.62 4.79 -7.25
N GLY A 361 10.68 3.86 -7.23
CA GLY A 361 10.75 2.67 -6.36
C GLY A 361 11.54 1.53 -7.02
N GLU A 362 11.73 0.45 -6.24
CA GLU A 362 12.37 -0.76 -6.75
C GLU A 362 11.66 -2.03 -6.27
N ALA A 363 11.82 -3.11 -7.03
CA ALA A 363 11.54 -4.47 -6.61
C ALA A 363 12.57 -5.42 -7.26
N LYS A 364 12.68 -6.63 -6.68
CA LYS A 364 13.58 -7.65 -7.21
C LYS A 364 12.96 -8.34 -8.45
N PRO A 365 13.78 -8.89 -9.36
CA PRO A 365 15.25 -8.85 -9.33
C PRO A 365 15.83 -7.49 -9.72
N ASN A 366 15.34 -6.80 -10.75
CA ASN A 366 15.77 -5.50 -11.25
C ASN A 366 14.57 -4.77 -11.87
N VAL A 367 13.61 -4.40 -11.02
CA VAL A 367 12.37 -3.74 -11.46
C VAL A 367 12.33 -2.32 -10.91
N ILE A 368 12.26 -1.35 -11.80
CA ILE A 368 11.93 0.04 -11.44
C ILE A 368 10.41 0.13 -11.30
N ARG A 369 9.93 0.67 -10.17
CA ARG A 369 8.50 0.90 -9.94
C ARG A 369 8.18 2.37 -10.04
N LEU A 370 7.21 2.72 -10.89
CA LEU A 370 6.63 4.05 -10.94
C LEU A 370 5.31 4.04 -10.16
N LEU A 371 5.25 4.86 -9.12
CA LEU A 371 4.14 4.98 -8.18
C LEU A 371 3.87 6.45 -7.85
N PRO A 372 3.81 7.36 -8.86
CA PRO A 372 3.68 8.80 -8.65
C PRO A 372 2.31 9.18 -8.05
N ALA A 373 2.14 10.43 -7.69
CA ALA A 373 0.81 10.98 -7.43
C ALA A 373 -0.11 10.85 -8.66
N LEU A 374 -1.43 10.71 -8.42
CA LEU A 374 -2.41 10.46 -9.48
C LEU A 374 -2.64 11.68 -10.39
N ASN A 375 -2.21 12.86 -9.96
CA ASN A 375 -2.21 14.10 -10.74
C ASN A 375 -0.94 14.27 -11.60
N LEU A 376 -0.15 13.20 -11.79
CA LEU A 376 0.99 13.23 -12.71
C LEU A 376 0.54 13.69 -14.09
N THR A 377 1.24 14.66 -14.66
CA THR A 377 0.93 15.18 -15.99
C THR A 377 1.67 14.42 -17.09
N LYS A 378 1.19 14.55 -18.34
CA LYS A 378 1.92 14.03 -19.50
C LYS A 378 3.31 14.65 -19.64
N ALA A 379 3.49 15.94 -19.30
CA ALA A 379 4.79 16.60 -19.32
C ALA A 379 5.79 15.96 -18.35
N HIS A 380 5.36 15.60 -17.13
CA HIS A 380 6.18 14.84 -16.18
C HIS A 380 6.55 13.45 -16.73
N ALA A 381 5.60 12.79 -17.42
CA ALA A 381 5.87 11.51 -18.06
C ALA A 381 6.91 11.65 -19.19
N ASP A 382 6.82 12.70 -20.01
CA ASP A 382 7.78 12.99 -21.08
C ASP A 382 9.18 13.30 -20.51
N GLU A 383 9.26 14.04 -19.39
CA GLU A 383 10.53 14.30 -18.67
C GLU A 383 11.21 13.00 -18.23
N PHE A 384 10.44 12.11 -17.60
CA PHE A 384 10.93 10.77 -17.23
C PHE A 384 11.41 9.97 -18.44
N LEU A 385 10.61 9.88 -19.51
CA LEU A 385 10.94 9.14 -20.71
C LEU A 385 12.20 9.68 -21.40
N ALA A 386 12.38 10.99 -21.41
CA ALA A 386 13.60 11.62 -21.94
C ALA A 386 14.85 11.27 -21.14
N ALA A 387 14.77 11.23 -19.81
CA ALA A 387 15.87 10.79 -18.93
C ALA A 387 16.15 9.29 -19.11
N PHE A 388 15.09 8.47 -19.06
CA PHE A 388 15.17 7.02 -19.20
C PHE A 388 15.80 6.59 -20.53
N SER A 389 15.43 7.23 -21.64
CA SER A 389 15.95 6.93 -22.97
C SER A 389 17.48 7.14 -23.11
N LYS A 390 18.08 7.99 -22.27
CA LYS A 390 19.52 8.21 -22.27
C LYS A 390 20.29 7.15 -21.49
N LEU A 391 19.60 6.47 -20.56
CA LEU A 391 20.19 5.49 -19.65
C LEU A 391 20.08 4.05 -20.14
N VAL A 392 19.13 3.76 -21.03
CA VAL A 392 18.86 2.41 -21.55
C VAL A 392 19.34 2.23 -23.00
N LYS A 393 20.34 2.98 -23.43
CA LYS A 393 20.93 2.89 -24.77
C LYS A 393 21.89 1.71 -24.88
#